data_3cdd8390696229cc8abebe4bf143c4cf
#
_entry.id   3cdd8390696229cc8abebe4bf143c4cf
#
_cell.length_a   1.000
_cell.length_b   1.000
_cell.length_c   1.000
_cell.angle_alpha   90.00
_cell.angle_beta   90.00
_cell.angle_gamma   90.00
#
_symmetry.space_group_name_H-M   'P 1'
#
loop_
_entity.id
_entity.type
_entity.pdbx_description
1 polymer ?
#
loop_
_entity_poly.entity_id
_entity_poly.type
_entity_poly.pdbx_seq_one_letter_code
_entity_poly.pdbx_strand_id
1 'polypeptide(L)'
;MLPSSDIAWVANNLSERFGMSKWQFCLSATDANRFSLRIARALSGKSKIIVNDWCYHGTVDETLVILDEQGKTVSRPGAIGPQVDPGLTTIAVPFNDLEAMEKALAGGDVACVLMEPALTNIGIVLPQPGYLEGVRKLTKQFGVILILDETHTICAGPQGASRLWGIDPDMLVIGKTIGGGVPVAAYGMSAEVGNNVESLMQGHDLDVSGIGGTLSGSAFAGAAMRATLTHALRQEDFDIAIPLATRWSIGVQSIIDLHDLPWTVQQLGCRAEYWFSEHPQNGAQAAASVNDGLESYMHLYALNRGILLTPFHNMALMTPFHSAPDVDKHTSVFAECVSELVS
;
A
#
# COMPACT_ATOMS: atom_id res chain seq x y z
N MET A 1 -20.86 -7.14 18.54
CA MET A 1 -20.97 -8.51 17.93
C MET A 1 -19.98 -9.41 18.64
N LEU A 2 -20.32 -10.66 18.93
CA LEU A 2 -19.38 -11.56 19.61
C LEU A 2 -18.34 -12.07 18.60
N PRO A 3 -17.06 -12.20 19.02
CA PRO A 3 -16.03 -12.75 18.15
C PRO A 3 -16.31 -14.23 17.82
N SER A 4 -16.09 -14.62 16.57
CA SER A 4 -16.17 -16.01 16.12
C SER A 4 -14.83 -16.74 16.29
N SER A 5 -14.86 -18.08 16.23
CA SER A 5 -13.61 -18.87 16.20
C SER A 5 -12.73 -18.55 14.99
N ASP A 6 -13.33 -18.16 13.87
CA ASP A 6 -12.59 -17.76 12.66
C ASP A 6 -11.83 -16.45 12.88
N ILE A 7 -12.44 -15.45 13.52
CA ILE A 7 -11.76 -14.19 13.89
C ILE A 7 -10.57 -14.47 14.81
N ALA A 8 -10.71 -15.35 15.80
CA ALA A 8 -9.60 -15.71 16.70
C ALA A 8 -8.46 -16.39 15.91
N TRP A 9 -8.80 -17.32 15.02
CA TRP A 9 -7.82 -17.97 14.16
C TRP A 9 -7.11 -16.97 13.24
N VAL A 10 -7.86 -16.06 12.62
CA VAL A 10 -7.30 -15.01 11.74
C VAL A 10 -6.35 -14.10 12.50
N ALA A 11 -6.73 -13.66 13.71
CA ALA A 11 -5.85 -12.81 14.54
C ALA A 11 -4.52 -13.51 14.83
N ASN A 12 -4.55 -14.79 15.19
CA ASN A 12 -3.33 -15.57 15.44
C ASN A 12 -2.48 -15.71 14.16
N ASN A 13 -3.11 -16.05 13.03
CA ASN A 13 -2.41 -16.19 11.76
C ASN A 13 -1.75 -14.87 11.31
N LEU A 14 -2.44 -13.75 11.44
CA LEU A 14 -1.88 -12.43 11.14
C LEU A 14 -0.74 -12.07 12.11
N SER A 15 -0.86 -12.44 13.39
CA SER A 15 0.23 -12.24 14.36
C SER A 15 1.49 -13.02 13.98
N GLU A 16 1.35 -14.27 13.59
CA GLU A 16 2.46 -15.10 13.11
C GLU A 16 3.10 -14.53 11.83
N ARG A 17 2.27 -14.08 10.87
CA ARG A 17 2.76 -13.54 9.59
C ARG A 17 3.49 -12.22 9.75
N PHE A 18 2.90 -11.27 10.47
CA PHE A 18 3.35 -9.87 10.50
C PHE A 18 4.05 -9.45 11.79
N GLY A 19 4.06 -10.30 12.83
CA GLY A 19 4.72 -10.00 14.10
C GLY A 19 3.98 -9.00 15.00
N MET A 20 2.74 -8.62 14.65
CA MET A 20 1.93 -7.74 15.48
C MET A 20 1.26 -8.53 16.61
N SER A 21 1.23 -7.97 17.81
CA SER A 21 0.72 -8.66 19.00
C SER A 21 -0.79 -8.63 19.14
N LYS A 22 -1.44 -7.57 18.64
CA LYS A 22 -2.88 -7.37 18.75
C LYS A 22 -3.45 -6.92 17.43
N TRP A 23 -4.67 -7.41 17.12
CA TRP A 23 -5.34 -7.11 15.88
C TRP A 23 -6.76 -6.63 16.11
N GLN A 24 -7.17 -5.64 15.33
CA GLN A 24 -8.55 -5.19 15.22
C GLN A 24 -8.99 -5.27 13.76
N PHE A 25 -10.27 -5.59 13.55
CA PHE A 25 -10.86 -5.76 12.23
C PHE A 25 -11.78 -4.59 11.89
N CYS A 26 -11.98 -4.35 10.59
CA CYS A 26 -12.83 -3.29 10.06
C CYS A 26 -13.28 -3.65 8.63
N LEU A 27 -14.10 -2.79 8.02
CA LEU A 27 -14.71 -3.10 6.71
C LEU A 27 -13.84 -2.74 5.52
N SER A 28 -12.88 -1.84 5.71
CA SER A 28 -12.00 -1.38 4.63
C SER A 28 -10.64 -0.94 5.18
N ALA A 29 -9.62 -0.89 4.31
CA ALA A 29 -8.33 -0.29 4.66
C ALA A 29 -8.46 1.21 4.99
N THR A 30 -9.43 1.90 4.40
CA THR A 30 -9.77 3.28 4.79
C THR A 30 -10.10 3.37 6.28
N ASP A 31 -10.97 2.48 6.80
CA ASP A 31 -11.32 2.46 8.22
C ASP A 31 -10.13 2.06 9.08
N ALA A 32 -9.34 1.07 8.62
CA ALA A 32 -8.12 0.64 9.33
C ALA A 32 -7.13 1.80 9.49
N ASN A 33 -6.89 2.56 8.42
CA ASN A 33 -6.03 3.75 8.46
C ASN A 33 -6.61 4.83 9.38
N ARG A 34 -7.91 5.15 9.27
CA ARG A 34 -8.59 6.11 10.15
C ARG A 34 -8.46 5.75 11.63
N PHE A 35 -8.69 4.48 11.98
CA PHE A 35 -8.58 4.02 13.37
C PHE A 35 -7.12 4.05 13.84
N SER A 36 -6.17 3.68 13.00
CA SER A 36 -4.74 3.76 13.33
C SER A 36 -4.30 5.20 13.60
N LEU A 37 -4.74 6.17 12.78
CA LEU A 37 -4.47 7.59 12.98
C LEU A 37 -5.07 8.13 14.28
N ARG A 38 -6.30 7.72 14.62
CA ARG A 38 -6.95 8.10 15.88
C ARG A 38 -6.20 7.56 17.09
N ILE A 39 -5.76 6.30 17.04
CA ILE A 39 -4.97 5.68 18.09
C ILE A 39 -3.64 6.44 18.26
N ALA A 40 -2.94 6.71 17.17
CA ALA A 40 -1.67 7.42 17.22
C ALA A 40 -1.83 8.83 17.84
N ARG A 41 -2.87 9.56 17.48
CA ARG A 41 -3.19 10.86 18.07
C ARG A 41 -3.57 10.75 19.54
N ALA A 42 -4.39 9.76 19.91
CA ALA A 42 -4.81 9.56 21.29
C ALA A 42 -3.62 9.23 22.22
N LEU A 43 -2.69 8.40 21.76
CA LEU A 43 -1.52 8.01 22.54
C LEU A 43 -0.46 9.11 22.63
N SER A 44 -0.29 9.91 21.56
CA SER A 44 0.74 10.95 21.52
C SER A 44 0.27 12.31 22.03
N GLY A 45 -1.03 12.59 22.04
CA GLY A 45 -1.59 13.92 22.27
C GLY A 45 -1.32 14.93 21.17
N LYS A 46 -0.75 14.49 20.03
CA LYS A 46 -0.36 15.33 18.89
C LYS A 46 -1.40 15.23 17.77
N SER A 47 -1.49 16.25 16.92
CA SER A 47 -2.55 16.34 15.91
C SER A 47 -2.11 16.02 14.48
N LYS A 48 -0.85 16.30 14.13
CA LYS A 48 -0.39 16.12 12.75
C LYS A 48 0.05 14.69 12.45
N ILE A 49 -0.08 14.34 11.19
CA ILE A 49 0.47 13.11 10.61
C ILE A 49 1.45 13.43 9.50
N ILE A 50 2.38 12.53 9.23
CA ILE A 50 3.21 12.57 8.02
C ILE A 50 2.74 11.48 7.07
N VAL A 51 2.62 11.81 5.79
CA VAL A 51 2.39 10.86 4.69
C VAL A 51 3.37 11.13 3.56
N ASN A 52 3.60 10.15 2.68
CA ASN A 52 4.36 10.39 1.49
C ASN A 52 3.54 11.13 0.43
N ASP A 53 4.20 12.01 -0.32
CA ASP A 53 3.64 12.69 -1.48
C ASP A 53 3.13 11.65 -2.50
N TRP A 54 1.92 11.85 -3.02
CA TRP A 54 1.23 10.93 -3.94
C TRP A 54 0.92 9.53 -3.40
N CYS A 55 0.99 9.27 -2.10
CA CYS A 55 0.55 8.01 -1.51
C CYS A 55 -0.98 7.83 -1.62
N TYR A 56 -1.46 6.63 -1.28
CA TYR A 56 -2.90 6.36 -1.19
C TYR A 56 -3.21 5.43 -0.02
N HIS A 57 -3.98 5.93 0.94
CA HIS A 57 -4.39 5.21 2.14
C HIS A 57 -5.92 5.08 2.24
N GLY A 58 -6.57 4.81 1.11
CA GLY A 58 -8.01 4.82 1.01
C GLY A 58 -8.59 6.24 0.95
N THR A 59 -9.87 6.38 1.23
CA THR A 59 -10.59 7.67 1.21
C THR A 59 -10.52 8.38 2.57
N VAL A 60 -9.34 8.40 3.18
CA VAL A 60 -9.06 9.19 4.38
C VAL A 60 -8.71 10.61 3.90
N ASP A 61 -9.61 11.56 4.12
CA ASP A 61 -9.54 12.91 3.55
C ASP A 61 -8.17 13.58 3.78
N GLU A 62 -7.64 13.47 4.98
CA GLU A 62 -6.38 14.08 5.37
C GLU A 62 -5.13 13.42 4.74
N THR A 63 -5.27 12.28 4.04
CA THR A 63 -4.18 11.61 3.31
C THR A 63 -4.23 11.84 1.80
N LEU A 64 -5.27 12.51 1.29
CA LEU A 64 -5.42 12.86 -0.13
C LEU A 64 -4.68 14.16 -0.42
N VAL A 65 -3.38 14.15 -0.24
CA VAL A 65 -2.50 15.33 -0.32
C VAL A 65 -1.34 15.12 -1.27
N ILE A 66 -0.79 16.25 -1.72
CA ILE A 66 0.45 16.33 -2.48
C ILE A 66 1.28 17.53 -1.99
N LEU A 67 2.51 17.64 -2.48
CA LEU A 67 3.30 18.87 -2.39
C LEU A 67 3.05 19.74 -3.62
N ASP A 68 2.84 21.04 -3.41
CA ASP A 68 2.85 22.03 -4.48
C ASP A 68 4.30 22.41 -4.88
N GLU A 69 4.44 23.29 -5.88
CA GLU A 69 5.75 23.77 -6.37
C GLU A 69 6.59 24.49 -5.29
N GLN A 70 5.97 24.98 -4.22
CA GLN A 70 6.62 25.61 -3.09
C GLN A 70 6.94 24.62 -1.95
N GLY A 71 6.63 23.34 -2.12
CA GLY A 71 6.80 22.30 -1.10
C GLY A 71 5.77 22.38 0.04
N LYS A 72 4.62 23.03 -0.18
CA LYS A 72 3.52 23.09 0.77
C LYS A 72 2.57 21.92 0.56
N THR A 73 2.08 21.32 1.65
CA THR A 73 1.02 20.31 1.62
C THR A 73 -0.30 20.94 1.16
N VAL A 74 -0.85 20.43 0.06
CA VAL A 74 -2.13 20.85 -0.54
C VAL A 74 -2.98 19.65 -0.88
N SER A 75 -4.28 19.86 -1.13
CA SER A 75 -5.17 18.80 -1.57
C SER A 75 -4.74 18.25 -2.92
N ARG A 76 -4.81 16.92 -3.05
CA ARG A 76 -4.51 16.21 -4.31
C ARG A 76 -5.49 16.65 -5.42
N PRO A 77 -5.04 16.89 -6.66
CA PRO A 77 -5.92 17.15 -7.78
C PRO A 77 -6.95 16.03 -7.95
N GLY A 78 -8.20 16.41 -8.19
CA GLY A 78 -9.32 15.47 -8.31
C GLY A 78 -9.92 14.99 -6.98
N ALA A 79 -9.33 15.30 -5.83
CA ALA A 79 -9.99 15.10 -4.55
C ALA A 79 -11.25 15.99 -4.47
N ILE A 80 -12.41 15.37 -4.25
CA ILE A 80 -13.70 16.05 -4.13
C ILE A 80 -14.08 16.21 -2.66
N GLY A 81 -14.78 17.25 -2.31
CA GLY A 81 -15.32 17.48 -0.98
C GLY A 81 -15.05 18.88 -0.45
N PRO A 82 -15.54 19.20 0.76
CA PRO A 82 -15.32 20.48 1.37
C PRO A 82 -13.82 20.73 1.56
N GLN A 83 -13.40 21.91 1.21
CA GLN A 83 -11.98 22.27 1.28
C GLN A 83 -11.63 22.67 2.72
N VAL A 84 -11.04 21.72 3.44
CA VAL A 84 -10.30 22.01 4.67
C VAL A 84 -8.83 22.12 4.27
N ASP A 85 -8.08 23.06 4.81
CA ASP A 85 -6.63 23.14 4.55
C ASP A 85 -5.95 21.89 5.13
N PRO A 86 -5.51 20.94 4.30
CA PRO A 86 -4.91 19.70 4.79
C PRO A 86 -3.58 19.95 5.51
N GLY A 87 -2.89 21.04 5.25
CA GLY A 87 -1.65 21.44 5.94
C GLY A 87 -1.83 21.71 7.43
N LEU A 88 -3.07 21.83 7.92
CA LEU A 88 -3.34 21.94 9.35
C LEU A 88 -3.13 20.61 10.10
N THR A 89 -3.38 19.48 9.43
CA THR A 89 -3.36 18.14 10.04
C THR A 89 -2.34 17.19 9.42
N THR A 90 -1.80 17.53 8.24
CA THR A 90 -0.94 16.64 7.47
C THR A 90 0.30 17.36 6.95
N ILE A 91 1.41 16.64 6.98
CA ILE A 91 2.67 17.05 6.34
C ILE A 91 2.96 16.00 5.27
N ALA A 92 2.98 16.40 4.00
CA ALA A 92 3.46 15.55 2.93
C ALA A 92 4.99 15.64 2.83
N VAL A 93 5.64 14.49 2.61
CA VAL A 93 7.10 14.42 2.37
C VAL A 93 7.37 13.58 1.13
N PRO A 94 8.40 13.86 0.33
CA PRO A 94 8.77 13.01 -0.78
C PRO A 94 9.16 11.62 -0.31
N PHE A 95 8.76 10.59 -1.06
CA PHE A 95 9.26 9.23 -0.84
C PHE A 95 10.76 9.19 -1.20
N ASN A 96 11.55 8.39 -0.48
CA ASN A 96 13.01 8.31 -0.61
C ASN A 96 13.80 9.55 -0.16
N ASP A 97 13.19 10.46 0.60
CA ASP A 97 13.83 11.67 1.14
C ASP A 97 13.86 11.64 2.68
N LEU A 98 14.99 11.17 3.24
CA LEU A 98 15.20 11.12 4.69
C LEU A 98 15.42 12.49 5.32
N GLU A 99 15.96 13.46 4.57
CA GLU A 99 16.17 14.81 5.07
C GLU A 99 14.81 15.53 5.28
N ALA A 100 13.93 15.43 4.28
CA ALA A 100 12.57 15.95 4.40
C ALA A 100 11.81 15.28 5.55
N MET A 101 11.96 13.95 5.71
CA MET A 101 11.34 13.20 6.80
C MET A 101 11.85 13.69 8.17
N GLU A 102 13.16 13.82 8.35
CA GLU A 102 13.75 14.31 9.60
C GLU A 102 13.29 15.74 9.93
N LYS A 103 13.31 16.62 8.94
CA LYS A 103 12.83 18.01 9.08
C LYS A 103 11.35 18.05 9.51
N ALA A 104 10.49 17.22 8.93
CA ALA A 104 9.08 17.14 9.28
C ALA A 104 8.88 16.64 10.73
N LEU A 105 9.64 15.62 11.15
CA LEU A 105 9.60 15.07 12.50
C LEU A 105 10.12 16.05 13.55
N ALA A 106 11.12 16.86 13.23
CA ALA A 106 11.72 17.84 14.13
C ALA A 106 10.73 18.94 14.59
N GLY A 107 9.61 19.13 13.89
CA GLY A 107 8.53 20.04 14.30
C GLY A 107 7.88 19.69 15.63
N GLY A 108 7.96 18.45 16.07
CA GLY A 108 7.54 17.99 17.41
C GLY A 108 6.04 17.78 17.61
N ASP A 109 5.20 18.11 16.63
CA ASP A 109 3.72 18.03 16.68
C ASP A 109 3.13 16.85 15.89
N VAL A 110 3.98 15.90 15.46
CA VAL A 110 3.61 14.73 14.66
C VAL A 110 3.23 13.54 15.55
N ALA A 111 2.04 12.99 15.34
CA ALA A 111 1.53 11.80 16.02
C ALA A 111 2.08 10.50 15.41
N CYS A 112 2.12 10.42 14.08
CA CYS A 112 2.59 9.24 13.37
C CYS A 112 3.10 9.57 11.97
N VAL A 113 3.89 8.65 11.43
CA VAL A 113 4.15 8.51 9.99
C VAL A 113 3.27 7.38 9.49
N LEU A 114 2.40 7.64 8.51
CA LEU A 114 1.64 6.63 7.78
C LEU A 114 2.21 6.54 6.37
N MET A 115 2.68 5.36 5.97
CA MET A 115 3.28 5.17 4.66
C MET A 115 3.09 3.76 4.11
N GLU A 116 3.16 3.63 2.78
CA GLU A 116 3.37 2.35 2.13
C GLU A 116 4.87 1.97 2.19
N PRO A 117 5.25 0.70 2.34
CA PRO A 117 6.66 0.28 2.22
C PRO A 117 7.29 0.56 0.85
N ALA A 118 6.48 0.56 -0.21
CA ALA A 118 6.78 1.06 -1.55
C ALA A 118 5.55 1.80 -2.06
N LEU A 119 5.70 2.91 -2.81
CA LEU A 119 4.52 3.53 -3.43
C LEU A 119 3.96 2.59 -4.49
N THR A 120 2.64 2.49 -4.53
CA THR A 120 1.96 1.55 -5.42
C THR A 120 0.73 2.13 -6.12
N ASN A 121 0.24 3.28 -5.70
CA ASN A 121 -0.99 3.86 -6.27
C ASN A 121 -0.76 4.61 -7.58
N ILE A 122 0.42 5.11 -7.82
CA ILE A 122 0.83 5.80 -9.05
C ILE A 122 1.83 4.98 -9.85
N GLY A 123 1.82 3.66 -9.67
CA GLY A 123 2.81 2.71 -10.12
C GLY A 123 3.81 2.35 -9.01
N ILE A 124 4.70 1.40 -9.27
CA ILE A 124 5.64 0.89 -8.27
C ILE A 124 6.85 1.82 -8.17
N VAL A 125 7.01 2.49 -7.02
CA VAL A 125 8.26 3.19 -6.65
C VAL A 125 8.86 2.48 -5.46
N LEU A 126 10.00 1.81 -5.67
CA LEU A 126 10.68 1.07 -4.62
C LEU A 126 11.46 1.97 -3.67
N PRO A 127 11.60 1.58 -2.40
CA PRO A 127 12.48 2.28 -1.48
C PRO A 127 13.94 2.15 -1.91
N GLN A 128 14.68 3.26 -1.83
CA GLN A 128 16.12 3.22 -2.01
C GLN A 128 16.78 2.49 -0.83
N PRO A 129 17.96 1.88 -1.04
CA PRO A 129 18.70 1.21 0.03
C PRO A 129 18.90 2.14 1.24
N GLY A 130 18.50 1.68 2.41
CA GLY A 130 18.61 2.42 3.67
C GLY A 130 17.46 3.39 3.97
N TYR A 131 16.53 3.62 3.04
CA TYR A 131 15.43 4.57 3.26
C TYR A 131 14.48 4.10 4.38
N LEU A 132 13.96 2.89 4.29
CA LEU A 132 13.00 2.38 5.29
C LEU A 132 13.63 2.25 6.68
N GLU A 133 14.87 1.76 6.75
CA GLU A 133 15.64 1.69 8.00
C GLU A 133 15.88 3.10 8.57
N GLY A 134 16.16 4.08 7.69
CA GLY A 134 16.30 5.49 8.06
C GLY A 134 15.01 6.06 8.65
N VAL A 135 13.86 5.84 7.99
CA VAL A 135 12.54 6.24 8.50
C VAL A 135 12.28 5.59 9.87
N ARG A 136 12.53 4.29 10.00
CA ARG A 136 12.34 3.59 11.28
C ARG A 136 13.22 4.16 12.40
N LYS A 137 14.49 4.44 12.09
CA LYS A 137 15.41 5.07 13.03
C LYS A 137 14.92 6.45 13.47
N LEU A 138 14.49 7.28 12.53
CA LEU A 138 13.98 8.62 12.80
C LEU A 138 12.71 8.57 13.64
N THR A 139 11.72 7.72 13.28
CA THR A 139 10.48 7.61 14.06
C THR A 139 10.75 7.18 15.51
N LYS A 140 11.67 6.25 15.75
CA LYS A 140 12.11 5.89 17.10
C LYS A 140 12.80 7.05 17.82
N GLN A 141 13.70 7.76 17.15
CA GLN A 141 14.42 8.90 17.72
C GLN A 141 13.48 10.02 18.17
N PHE A 142 12.44 10.32 17.42
CA PHE A 142 11.47 11.37 17.72
C PHE A 142 10.25 10.88 18.54
N GLY A 143 10.18 9.60 18.88
CA GLY A 143 9.05 9.00 19.62
C GLY A 143 7.74 9.11 18.86
N VAL A 144 7.77 8.89 17.54
CA VAL A 144 6.63 8.97 16.63
C VAL A 144 6.25 7.58 16.16
N ILE A 145 4.96 7.26 16.17
CA ILE A 145 4.43 5.95 15.75
C ILE A 145 4.61 5.77 14.25
N LEU A 146 5.22 4.64 13.83
CA LEU A 146 5.31 4.24 12.43
C LEU A 146 4.17 3.28 12.09
N ILE A 147 3.32 3.68 11.15
CA ILE A 147 2.21 2.87 10.61
C ILE A 147 2.58 2.49 9.18
N LEU A 148 2.69 1.19 8.87
CA LEU A 148 2.89 0.70 7.52
C LEU A 148 1.58 0.17 6.94
N ASP A 149 1.19 0.69 5.78
CA ASP A 149 0.03 0.23 5.02
C ASP A 149 0.47 -0.80 3.97
N GLU A 150 0.26 -2.07 4.29
CA GLU A 150 0.59 -3.23 3.45
C GLU A 150 -0.55 -3.64 2.50
N THR A 151 -1.59 -2.83 2.38
CA THR A 151 -2.78 -3.19 1.59
C THR A 151 -2.46 -3.57 0.15
N HIS A 152 -1.45 -2.94 -0.45
CA HIS A 152 -0.95 -3.29 -1.78
C HIS A 152 0.35 -4.11 -1.72
N THR A 153 1.23 -3.76 -0.82
CA THR A 153 2.58 -4.34 -0.74
C THR A 153 2.60 -5.77 -0.19
N ILE A 154 1.44 -6.29 0.26
CA ILE A 154 1.25 -7.74 0.47
C ILE A 154 1.59 -8.56 -0.79
N CYS A 155 1.56 -7.97 -1.99
CA CYS A 155 2.00 -8.63 -3.21
C CYS A 155 3.47 -9.06 -3.20
N ALA A 156 4.29 -8.51 -2.31
CA ALA A 156 5.70 -8.87 -2.15
C ALA A 156 5.91 -10.30 -1.60
N GLY A 157 4.93 -10.83 -0.86
CA GLY A 157 5.00 -12.16 -0.28
C GLY A 157 3.96 -12.38 0.83
N PRO A 158 3.85 -13.60 1.39
CA PRO A 158 2.82 -13.95 2.37
C PRO A 158 2.94 -13.17 3.69
N GLN A 159 4.06 -12.52 3.93
CA GLN A 159 4.35 -11.69 5.09
C GLN A 159 4.46 -10.20 4.75
N GLY A 160 4.11 -9.79 3.51
CA GLY A 160 4.21 -8.43 3.03
C GLY A 160 5.64 -7.93 2.81
N ALA A 161 5.76 -6.69 2.36
CA ALA A 161 7.05 -6.06 2.07
C ALA A 161 7.83 -5.69 3.36
N SER A 162 7.14 -5.30 4.44
CA SER A 162 7.79 -4.92 5.69
C SER A 162 8.61 -6.06 6.28
N ARG A 163 8.08 -7.28 6.29
CA ARG A 163 8.83 -8.45 6.77
C ARG A 163 9.93 -8.88 5.81
N LEU A 164 9.67 -8.78 4.50
CA LEU A 164 10.67 -9.08 3.46
C LEU A 164 11.90 -8.17 3.61
N TRP A 165 11.68 -6.89 3.92
CA TRP A 165 12.76 -5.90 4.08
C TRP A 165 13.20 -5.68 5.53
N GLY A 166 12.69 -6.46 6.48
CA GLY A 166 13.12 -6.42 7.88
C GLY A 166 12.73 -5.16 8.63
N ILE A 167 11.65 -4.50 8.23
CA ILE A 167 11.13 -3.29 8.89
C ILE A 167 10.07 -3.68 9.92
N ASP A 168 10.25 -3.19 11.14
CA ASP A 168 9.40 -3.47 12.29
C ASP A 168 8.58 -2.24 12.68
N PRO A 169 7.35 -2.07 12.16
CA PRO A 169 6.50 -0.92 12.46
C PRO A 169 5.85 -1.02 13.84
N ASP A 170 5.31 0.08 14.33
CA ASP A 170 4.51 0.12 15.56
C ASP A 170 3.06 -0.32 15.28
N MET A 171 2.55 -0.03 14.08
CA MET A 171 1.25 -0.49 13.59
C MET A 171 1.35 -0.90 12.11
N LEU A 172 0.46 -1.82 11.71
CA LEU A 172 0.40 -2.33 10.35
C LEU A 172 -1.07 -2.38 9.90
N VAL A 173 -1.33 -1.90 8.70
CA VAL A 173 -2.66 -1.96 8.07
C VAL A 173 -2.62 -2.94 6.89
N ILE A 174 -3.68 -3.74 6.75
CA ILE A 174 -3.85 -4.68 5.65
C ILE A 174 -5.33 -4.78 5.26
N GLY A 175 -5.61 -4.81 3.97
CA GLY A 175 -6.96 -4.94 3.44
C GLY A 175 -7.02 -5.70 2.12
N LYS A 176 -7.98 -5.36 1.27
CA LYS A 176 -8.17 -5.92 -0.09
C LYS A 176 -8.11 -7.45 -0.11
N THR A 177 -6.92 -8.00 -0.36
CA THR A 177 -6.70 -9.43 -0.61
C THR A 177 -7.09 -10.34 0.53
N ILE A 178 -6.98 -9.89 1.80
CA ILE A 178 -7.23 -10.75 2.96
C ILE A 178 -8.68 -11.24 3.08
N GLY A 179 -9.62 -10.54 2.44
CA GLY A 179 -11.04 -10.88 2.46
C GLY A 179 -11.50 -11.77 1.30
N GLY A 180 -10.63 -12.04 0.31
CA GLY A 180 -11.03 -12.83 -0.87
C GLY A 180 -12.19 -12.22 -1.65
N GLY A 181 -12.32 -10.89 -1.68
CA GLY A 181 -13.41 -10.14 -2.31
C GLY A 181 -14.51 -9.69 -1.35
N VAL A 182 -14.53 -10.18 -0.10
CA VAL A 182 -15.43 -9.68 0.94
C VAL A 182 -14.85 -8.39 1.54
N PRO A 183 -15.66 -7.32 1.70
CA PRO A 183 -15.21 -6.09 2.34
C PRO A 183 -14.75 -6.34 3.77
N VAL A 184 -13.45 -6.29 3.98
CA VAL A 184 -12.81 -6.44 5.29
C VAL A 184 -11.37 -5.95 5.22
N ALA A 185 -10.89 -5.44 6.34
CA ALA A 185 -9.49 -5.10 6.58
C ALA A 185 -9.15 -5.35 8.04
N ALA A 186 -7.87 -5.22 8.36
CA ALA A 186 -7.38 -5.33 9.72
C ALA A 186 -6.24 -4.34 9.95
N TYR A 187 -6.06 -3.93 11.19
CA TYR A 187 -4.84 -3.27 11.61
C TYR A 187 -4.25 -3.99 12.83
N GLY A 188 -2.95 -4.17 12.79
CA GLY A 188 -2.15 -4.77 13.84
C GLY A 188 -1.43 -3.72 14.67
N MET A 189 -1.18 -4.02 15.92
CA MET A 189 -0.44 -3.20 16.87
C MET A 189 0.70 -4.01 17.47
N SER A 190 1.85 -3.38 17.65
CA SER A 190 2.94 -3.92 18.46
C SER A 190 2.47 -4.15 19.91
N ALA A 191 3.22 -4.92 20.67
CA ALA A 191 2.90 -5.14 22.09
C ALA A 191 2.83 -3.82 22.88
N GLU A 192 3.75 -2.90 22.59
CA GLU A 192 3.80 -1.59 23.24
C GLU A 192 2.56 -0.76 22.93
N VAL A 193 2.25 -0.56 21.64
CA VAL A 193 1.07 0.22 21.24
C VAL A 193 -0.21 -0.43 21.76
N GLY A 194 -0.35 -1.75 21.63
CA GLY A 194 -1.54 -2.46 22.08
C GLY A 194 -1.76 -2.37 23.60
N ASN A 195 -0.71 -2.44 24.41
CA ASN A 195 -0.79 -2.29 25.86
C ASN A 195 -1.16 -0.84 26.25
N ASN A 196 -0.61 0.15 25.55
CA ASN A 196 -0.94 1.55 25.77
C ASN A 196 -2.41 1.84 25.42
N VAL A 197 -2.94 1.26 24.33
CA VAL A 197 -4.36 1.36 23.98
C VAL A 197 -5.24 0.74 25.06
N GLU A 198 -4.92 -0.46 25.55
CA GLU A 198 -5.66 -1.10 26.64
C GLU A 198 -5.67 -0.25 27.92
N SER A 199 -4.51 0.32 28.27
CA SER A 199 -4.40 1.19 29.44
C SER A 199 -5.24 2.47 29.29
N LEU A 200 -5.24 3.05 28.07
CA LEU A 200 -6.06 4.20 27.76
C LEU A 200 -7.57 3.89 27.91
N MET A 201 -7.98 2.69 27.50
CA MET A 201 -9.39 2.24 27.57
C MET A 201 -9.86 1.91 28.99
N GLN A 202 -8.98 1.47 29.89
CA GLN A 202 -9.32 1.09 31.27
C GLN A 202 -9.63 2.29 32.17
N GLY A 203 -9.22 3.49 31.82
CA GLY A 203 -9.32 4.68 32.67
C GLY A 203 -10.47 5.62 32.40
N HIS A 204 -11.23 5.44 31.32
CA HIS A 204 -12.21 6.40 30.84
C HIS A 204 -13.42 5.69 30.20
N ASP A 205 -14.60 6.33 30.28
CA ASP A 205 -15.77 6.03 29.42
C ASP A 205 -15.47 6.42 27.97
N LEU A 206 -14.49 5.76 27.37
CA LEU A 206 -14.13 6.02 25.97
C LEU A 206 -15.17 5.39 25.05
N ASP A 207 -15.62 6.16 24.09
CA ASP A 207 -16.41 5.64 22.98
C ASP A 207 -15.52 4.76 22.09
N VAL A 208 -15.57 3.45 22.34
CA VAL A 208 -14.81 2.44 21.58
C VAL A 208 -15.21 2.36 20.10
N SER A 209 -16.27 3.06 19.67
CA SER A 209 -16.63 3.18 18.26
C SER A 209 -15.54 3.87 17.44
N GLY A 210 -14.63 4.60 18.10
CA GLY A 210 -13.48 5.26 17.46
C GLY A 210 -12.37 4.33 16.93
N ILE A 211 -12.35 3.05 17.33
CA ILE A 211 -11.30 2.07 16.99
C ILE A 211 -11.83 0.82 16.29
N GLY A 212 -13.12 0.75 16.03
CA GLY A 212 -13.80 -0.33 15.34
C GLY A 212 -15.24 0.03 15.07
N GLY A 213 -16.01 -0.86 14.47
CA GLY A 213 -17.43 -0.67 14.18
C GLY A 213 -18.24 -1.93 14.49
N THR A 214 -19.56 -1.80 14.51
CA THR A 214 -20.48 -2.92 14.82
C THR A 214 -20.19 -4.17 13.99
N LEU A 215 -19.84 -4.00 12.72
CA LEU A 215 -19.57 -5.11 11.80
C LEU A 215 -18.10 -5.58 11.80
N SER A 216 -17.23 -5.00 12.60
CA SER A 216 -15.82 -5.40 12.74
C SER A 216 -15.66 -6.87 13.15
N GLY A 217 -16.62 -7.40 13.93
CA GLY A 217 -16.67 -8.82 14.34
C GLY A 217 -17.57 -9.69 13.47
N SER A 218 -17.81 -9.34 12.19
CA SER A 218 -18.65 -10.13 11.29
C SER A 218 -18.12 -11.55 11.16
N ALA A 219 -18.94 -12.55 11.52
CA ALA A 219 -18.57 -13.96 11.38
C ALA A 219 -18.35 -14.35 9.91
N PHE A 220 -19.13 -13.76 9.00
CA PHE A 220 -18.96 -13.98 7.56
C PHE A 220 -17.60 -13.46 7.05
N ALA A 221 -17.24 -12.23 7.43
CA ALA A 221 -15.94 -11.67 7.08
C ALA A 221 -14.78 -12.47 7.70
N GLY A 222 -14.94 -12.93 8.95
CA GLY A 222 -13.98 -13.82 9.62
C GLY A 222 -13.77 -15.14 8.87
N ALA A 223 -14.85 -15.79 8.45
CA ALA A 223 -14.79 -17.02 7.66
C ALA A 223 -14.12 -16.80 6.29
N ALA A 224 -14.44 -15.69 5.61
CA ALA A 224 -13.83 -15.34 4.34
C ALA A 224 -12.33 -15.09 4.47
N MET A 225 -11.89 -14.31 5.48
CA MET A 225 -10.47 -14.11 5.76
C MET A 225 -9.75 -15.43 6.05
N ARG A 226 -10.33 -16.28 6.90
CA ARG A 226 -9.75 -17.59 7.21
C ARG A 226 -9.58 -18.44 5.96
N ALA A 227 -10.61 -18.52 5.11
CA ALA A 227 -10.54 -19.25 3.85
C ALA A 227 -9.44 -18.71 2.94
N THR A 228 -9.36 -17.38 2.78
CA THR A 228 -8.36 -16.72 1.95
C THR A 228 -6.94 -16.98 2.46
N LEU A 229 -6.69 -16.78 3.76
CA LEU A 229 -5.38 -16.96 4.37
C LEU A 229 -4.95 -18.44 4.37
N THR A 230 -5.92 -19.38 4.38
CA THR A 230 -5.64 -20.81 4.36
C THR A 230 -5.40 -21.36 2.95
N HIS A 231 -6.05 -20.79 1.91
CA HIS A 231 -6.12 -21.43 0.59
C HIS A 231 -5.62 -20.58 -0.58
N ALA A 232 -5.36 -19.27 -0.38
CA ALA A 232 -5.02 -18.37 -1.48
C ALA A 232 -3.86 -17.39 -1.19
N LEU A 233 -3.39 -17.30 0.05
CA LEU A 233 -2.27 -16.43 0.42
C LEU A 233 -1.20 -17.24 1.20
N ARG A 234 -0.84 -18.40 0.66
CA ARG A 234 0.19 -19.29 1.21
C ARG A 234 1.53 -19.04 0.51
N GLN A 235 2.61 -19.50 1.09
CA GLN A 235 3.94 -19.40 0.46
C GLN A 235 3.94 -20.01 -0.95
N GLU A 236 3.34 -21.18 -1.10
CA GLU A 236 3.27 -21.90 -2.38
C GLU A 236 2.53 -21.11 -3.48
N ASP A 237 1.56 -20.26 -3.12
CA ASP A 237 0.83 -19.41 -4.08
C ASP A 237 1.74 -18.29 -4.60
N PHE A 238 2.57 -17.71 -3.74
CA PHE A 238 3.58 -16.73 -4.13
C PHE A 238 4.74 -17.37 -4.91
N ASP A 239 5.13 -18.60 -4.58
CA ASP A 239 6.18 -19.35 -5.30
C ASP A 239 5.79 -19.62 -6.77
N ILE A 240 4.48 -19.64 -7.07
CA ILE A 240 3.95 -19.72 -8.44
C ILE A 240 3.83 -18.33 -9.06
N ALA A 241 3.25 -17.36 -8.34
CA ALA A 241 2.88 -16.06 -8.91
C ALA A 241 4.09 -15.15 -9.16
N ILE A 242 5.08 -15.13 -8.27
CA ILE A 242 6.28 -14.26 -8.41
C ILE A 242 7.08 -14.60 -9.68
N PRO A 243 7.40 -15.89 -10.00
CA PRO A 243 8.07 -16.22 -11.25
C PRO A 243 7.29 -15.82 -12.52
N LEU A 244 5.94 -15.83 -12.48
CA LEU A 244 5.11 -15.35 -13.58
C LEU A 244 5.24 -13.84 -13.77
N ALA A 245 5.26 -13.06 -12.68
CA ALA A 245 5.53 -11.63 -12.73
C ALA A 245 6.95 -11.33 -13.28
N THR A 246 7.94 -12.12 -12.87
CA THR A 246 9.32 -12.01 -13.40
C THR A 246 9.36 -12.30 -14.89
N ARG A 247 8.66 -13.36 -15.35
CA ARG A 247 8.54 -13.67 -16.78
C ARG A 247 7.92 -12.51 -17.56
N TRP A 248 6.86 -11.94 -17.03
CA TRP A 248 6.20 -10.77 -17.62
C TRP A 248 7.15 -9.57 -17.69
N SER A 249 7.83 -9.26 -16.59
CA SER A 249 8.79 -8.13 -16.53
C SER A 249 9.90 -8.27 -17.54
N ILE A 250 10.51 -9.45 -17.65
CA ILE A 250 11.57 -9.74 -18.62
C ILE A 250 11.04 -9.63 -20.05
N GLY A 251 9.85 -10.17 -20.32
CA GLY A 251 9.24 -10.14 -21.65
C GLY A 251 8.93 -8.71 -22.10
N VAL A 252 8.32 -7.90 -21.24
CA VAL A 252 8.01 -6.49 -21.54
C VAL A 252 9.30 -5.67 -21.70
N GLN A 253 10.27 -5.82 -20.78
CA GLN A 253 11.53 -5.08 -20.86
C GLN A 253 12.31 -5.41 -22.13
N SER A 254 12.33 -6.68 -22.57
CA SER A 254 13.03 -7.06 -23.81
C SER A 254 12.44 -6.40 -25.06
N ILE A 255 11.15 -6.12 -25.08
CA ILE A 255 10.50 -5.40 -26.18
C ILE A 255 10.82 -3.90 -26.12
N ILE A 256 10.81 -3.33 -24.92
CA ILE A 256 11.22 -1.95 -24.68
C ILE A 256 12.65 -1.72 -25.18
N ASP A 257 13.57 -2.60 -24.82
CA ASP A 257 14.98 -2.55 -25.22
C ASP A 257 15.14 -2.73 -26.74
N LEU A 258 14.37 -3.66 -27.35
CA LEU A 258 14.40 -3.91 -28.79
C LEU A 258 14.05 -2.67 -29.63
N HIS A 259 13.14 -1.84 -29.11
CA HIS A 259 12.66 -0.62 -29.78
C HIS A 259 13.35 0.67 -29.28
N ASP A 260 14.38 0.54 -28.46
CA ASP A 260 15.13 1.67 -27.86
C ASP A 260 14.20 2.72 -27.22
N LEU A 261 13.16 2.25 -26.50
CA LEU A 261 12.21 3.13 -25.85
C LEU A 261 12.76 3.57 -24.48
N PRO A 262 12.50 4.82 -24.05
CA PRO A 262 12.92 5.31 -22.74
C PRO A 262 12.00 4.82 -21.61
N TRP A 263 11.48 3.62 -21.75
CA TRP A 263 10.55 3.01 -20.79
C TRP A 263 11.28 2.01 -19.92
N THR A 264 10.69 1.73 -18.75
CA THR A 264 11.26 0.78 -17.79
C THR A 264 10.19 -0.07 -17.15
N VAL A 265 10.58 -1.24 -16.63
CA VAL A 265 9.69 -2.14 -15.88
C VAL A 265 10.15 -2.24 -14.44
N GLN A 266 9.23 -2.11 -13.50
CA GLN A 266 9.48 -2.32 -12.08
C GLN A 266 8.62 -3.48 -11.56
N GLN A 267 9.21 -4.34 -10.71
CA GLN A 267 8.52 -5.47 -10.09
C GLN A 267 8.58 -5.37 -8.57
N LEU A 268 7.46 -5.75 -7.93
CA LEU A 268 7.35 -5.95 -6.49
C LEU A 268 6.59 -7.27 -6.24
N GLY A 269 7.34 -8.35 -5.97
CA GLY A 269 6.76 -9.67 -5.76
C GLY A 269 5.94 -10.15 -6.97
N CYS A 270 4.66 -10.45 -6.78
CA CYS A 270 3.78 -10.90 -7.85
C CYS A 270 3.14 -9.76 -8.68
N ARG A 271 3.50 -8.51 -8.42
CA ARG A 271 3.08 -7.33 -9.19
C ARG A 271 4.26 -6.78 -10.00
N ALA A 272 4.00 -6.39 -11.25
CA ALA A 272 4.95 -5.68 -12.09
C ALA A 272 4.22 -4.60 -12.91
N GLU A 273 4.92 -3.50 -13.19
CA GLU A 273 4.39 -2.37 -13.96
C GLU A 273 5.46 -1.82 -14.89
N TYR A 274 5.07 -1.28 -16.04
CA TYR A 274 5.97 -0.52 -16.89
C TYR A 274 5.66 0.97 -16.80
N TRP A 275 6.73 1.76 -16.94
CA TRP A 275 6.73 3.20 -16.97
C TRP A 275 7.04 3.71 -18.37
N PHE A 276 6.43 4.82 -18.78
CA PHE A 276 6.78 5.50 -20.03
C PHE A 276 7.99 6.44 -19.87
N SER A 277 8.83 6.15 -18.89
CA SER A 277 10.02 6.93 -18.50
C SER A 277 11.06 6.03 -17.86
N GLU A 278 12.22 6.61 -17.51
CA GLU A 278 13.13 6.00 -16.54
C GLU A 278 12.42 5.76 -15.19
N HIS A 279 13.00 4.89 -14.34
CA HIS A 279 12.42 4.55 -13.03
C HIS A 279 12.21 5.79 -12.15
N PRO A 280 10.96 6.15 -11.82
CA PRO A 280 10.67 7.20 -10.86
C PRO A 280 11.24 6.87 -9.47
N GLN A 281 11.80 7.87 -8.80
CA GLN A 281 12.40 7.72 -7.47
C GLN A 281 11.46 8.20 -6.35
N ASN A 282 10.41 8.94 -6.68
CA ASN A 282 9.42 9.47 -5.76
C ASN A 282 8.07 9.70 -6.45
N GLY A 283 7.06 10.11 -5.68
CA GLY A 283 5.71 10.32 -6.17
C GLY A 283 5.57 11.40 -7.25
N ALA A 284 6.30 12.50 -7.10
CA ALA A 284 6.25 13.60 -8.07
C ALA A 284 6.82 13.19 -9.44
N GLN A 285 7.93 12.44 -9.47
CA GLN A 285 8.49 11.89 -10.71
C GLN A 285 7.55 10.88 -11.36
N ALA A 286 6.94 10.01 -10.54
CA ALA A 286 5.96 9.04 -11.02
C ALA A 286 4.74 9.75 -11.64
N ALA A 287 4.20 10.75 -10.98
CA ALA A 287 3.08 11.55 -11.49
C ALA A 287 3.43 12.29 -12.80
N ALA A 288 4.66 12.79 -12.93
CA ALA A 288 5.13 13.48 -14.14
C ALA A 288 5.33 12.52 -15.34
N SER A 289 5.47 11.21 -15.10
CA SER A 289 5.65 10.20 -16.16
C SER A 289 4.35 9.61 -16.69
N VAL A 290 3.20 9.99 -16.15
CA VAL A 290 1.88 9.54 -16.63
C VAL A 290 1.60 10.11 -18.02
N ASN A 291 1.10 9.26 -18.93
CA ASN A 291 0.62 9.64 -20.25
C ASN A 291 -0.73 8.95 -20.52
N ASP A 292 -1.81 9.65 -20.17
CA ASP A 292 -3.19 9.12 -20.27
C ASP A 292 -3.57 8.66 -21.67
N GLY A 293 -3.09 9.38 -22.70
CA GLY A 293 -3.38 9.04 -24.10
C GLY A 293 -2.72 7.73 -24.52
N LEU A 294 -1.45 7.57 -24.17
CA LEU A 294 -0.69 6.36 -24.47
C LEU A 294 -1.18 5.16 -23.65
N GLU A 295 -1.47 5.36 -22.37
CA GLU A 295 -2.06 4.33 -21.50
C GLU A 295 -3.38 3.84 -22.06
N SER A 296 -4.28 4.76 -22.39
CA SER A 296 -5.60 4.43 -22.97
C SER A 296 -5.50 3.67 -24.28
N TYR A 297 -4.54 4.05 -25.14
CA TYR A 297 -4.28 3.35 -26.40
C TYR A 297 -3.82 1.90 -26.15
N MET A 298 -2.82 1.70 -25.29
CA MET A 298 -2.26 0.39 -25.00
C MET A 298 -3.25 -0.53 -24.31
N HIS A 299 -4.05 0.01 -23.37
CA HIS A 299 -5.10 -0.75 -22.70
C HIS A 299 -6.20 -1.19 -23.68
N LEU A 300 -6.65 -0.29 -24.58
CA LEU A 300 -7.64 -0.63 -25.59
C LEU A 300 -7.10 -1.63 -26.60
N TYR A 301 -5.84 -1.51 -26.98
CA TYR A 301 -5.16 -2.46 -27.87
C TYR A 301 -5.13 -3.87 -27.27
N ALA A 302 -4.76 -3.97 -26.00
CA ALA A 302 -4.73 -5.23 -25.25
C ALA A 302 -6.15 -5.82 -25.08
N LEU A 303 -7.13 -4.98 -24.73
CA LEU A 303 -8.52 -5.39 -24.52
C LEU A 303 -9.13 -6.01 -25.80
N ASN A 304 -8.90 -5.39 -26.96
CA ASN A 304 -9.35 -5.89 -28.26
C ASN A 304 -8.72 -7.23 -28.65
N ARG A 305 -7.65 -7.66 -27.96
CA ARG A 305 -6.97 -8.95 -28.14
C ARG A 305 -7.20 -9.92 -26.97
N GLY A 306 -8.21 -9.60 -26.14
CA GLY A 306 -8.66 -10.46 -25.04
C GLY A 306 -7.74 -10.44 -23.82
N ILE A 307 -7.10 -9.30 -23.56
CA ILE A 307 -6.29 -9.05 -22.35
C ILE A 307 -6.89 -7.83 -21.64
N LEU A 308 -7.40 -8.05 -20.44
CA LEU A 308 -7.88 -6.99 -19.57
C LEU A 308 -6.75 -6.60 -18.61
N LEU A 309 -6.25 -5.38 -18.76
CA LEU A 309 -5.35 -4.75 -17.79
C LEU A 309 -6.16 -4.01 -16.73
N THR A 310 -5.54 -3.81 -15.56
CA THR A 310 -6.15 -3.01 -14.49
C THR A 310 -6.28 -1.56 -14.95
N PRO A 311 -7.48 -0.94 -14.91
CA PRO A 311 -7.62 0.49 -15.18
C PRO A 311 -6.70 1.33 -14.29
N PHE A 312 -6.16 2.42 -14.80
CA PHE A 312 -5.26 3.37 -14.13
C PHE A 312 -3.86 2.85 -13.82
N HIS A 313 -3.48 1.67 -14.34
CA HIS A 313 -2.17 1.09 -14.11
C HIS A 313 -1.70 0.29 -15.32
N ASN A 314 -0.45 0.47 -15.69
CA ASN A 314 0.24 -0.37 -16.68
C ASN A 314 0.78 -1.64 -16.01
N MET A 315 -0.08 -2.35 -15.29
CA MET A 315 0.36 -3.37 -14.36
C MET A 315 -0.16 -4.77 -14.70
N ALA A 316 0.67 -5.75 -14.37
CA ALA A 316 0.29 -7.13 -14.19
C ALA A 316 0.33 -7.50 -12.70
N LEU A 317 -0.73 -8.11 -12.20
CA LEU A 317 -0.79 -8.70 -10.86
C LEU A 317 -1.04 -10.20 -11.03
N MET A 318 0.01 -10.98 -10.85
CA MET A 318 -0.02 -12.43 -11.06
C MET A 318 -0.64 -13.14 -9.86
N THR A 319 -1.34 -14.21 -10.17
CA THR A 319 -1.94 -15.14 -9.21
C THR A 319 -1.54 -16.56 -9.56
N PRO A 320 -1.69 -17.56 -8.67
CA PRO A 320 -1.37 -18.94 -8.97
C PRO A 320 -2.28 -19.57 -10.05
N PHE A 321 -3.34 -18.86 -10.49
CA PHE A 321 -4.23 -19.31 -11.57
C PHE A 321 -3.80 -18.82 -12.95
N HIS A 322 -2.85 -17.89 -13.05
CA HIS A 322 -2.22 -17.55 -14.31
C HIS A 322 -1.21 -18.63 -14.72
N SER A 323 -0.95 -18.70 -16.01
CA SER A 323 0.01 -19.63 -16.59
C SER A 323 1.06 -18.91 -17.43
N ALA A 324 2.17 -19.58 -17.74
CA ALA A 324 3.18 -19.03 -18.66
C ALA A 324 2.59 -18.66 -20.04
N PRO A 325 1.70 -19.47 -20.66
CA PRO A 325 1.02 -19.06 -21.89
C PRO A 325 0.21 -17.77 -21.80
N ASP A 326 -0.43 -17.48 -20.66
CA ASP A 326 -1.16 -16.21 -20.46
C ASP A 326 -0.19 -15.03 -20.48
N VAL A 327 0.95 -15.16 -19.81
CA VAL A 327 2.03 -14.16 -19.81
C VAL A 327 2.60 -13.98 -21.19
N ASP A 328 2.88 -15.06 -21.91
CA ASP A 328 3.45 -15.03 -23.28
C ASP A 328 2.48 -14.38 -24.26
N LYS A 329 1.18 -14.64 -24.12
CA LYS A 329 0.14 -13.96 -24.92
C LYS A 329 0.17 -12.45 -24.68
N HIS A 330 0.27 -12.00 -23.41
CA HIS A 330 0.41 -10.57 -23.12
C HIS A 330 1.65 -9.98 -23.79
N THR A 331 2.81 -10.64 -23.62
CA THR A 331 4.09 -10.17 -24.17
C THR A 331 4.03 -10.06 -25.70
N SER A 332 3.40 -11.02 -26.39
CA SER A 332 3.20 -10.97 -27.83
C SER A 332 2.32 -9.78 -28.26
N VAL A 333 1.20 -9.57 -27.59
CA VAL A 333 0.29 -8.44 -27.86
C VAL A 333 0.98 -7.10 -27.55
N PHE A 334 1.77 -7.02 -26.50
CA PHE A 334 2.57 -5.83 -26.17
C PHE A 334 3.59 -5.53 -27.28
N ALA A 335 4.28 -6.56 -27.81
CA ALA A 335 5.22 -6.41 -28.92
C ALA A 335 4.54 -5.89 -30.19
N GLU A 336 3.36 -6.43 -30.56
CA GLU A 336 2.57 -5.95 -31.67
C GLU A 336 2.19 -4.47 -31.50
N CYS A 337 1.67 -4.12 -30.29
CA CYS A 337 1.28 -2.77 -29.95
C CYS A 337 2.43 -1.76 -30.08
N VAL A 338 3.58 -2.09 -29.51
CA VAL A 338 4.79 -1.24 -29.57
C VAL A 338 5.27 -1.10 -31.01
N SER A 339 5.30 -2.18 -31.78
CA SER A 339 5.73 -2.14 -33.20
C SER A 339 4.82 -1.22 -34.04
N GLU A 340 3.51 -1.25 -33.84
CA GLU A 340 2.57 -0.34 -34.50
C GLU A 340 2.73 1.11 -34.03
N LEU A 341 3.05 1.33 -32.76
CA LEU A 341 3.20 2.67 -32.17
C LEU A 341 4.44 3.40 -32.71
N VAL A 342 5.52 2.69 -33.05
CA VAL A 342 6.80 3.27 -33.48
C VAL A 342 7.03 3.21 -34.99
N SER A 343 6.08 2.62 -35.76
CA SER A 343 6.11 2.57 -37.23
C SER A 343 5.59 3.88 -37.85
#